data_64a405275239e2ccb24b3f4b9e796475
#
_entry.id   64a405275239e2ccb24b3f4b9e796475
#
_cell.length_a   1.000
_cell.length_b   1.000
_cell.length_c   1.000
_cell.angle_alpha   90.00
_cell.angle_beta   90.00
_cell.angle_gamma   90.00
#
_symmetry.space_group_name_H-M   'P 1'
#
loop_
_entity.id
_entity.type
_entity.pdbx_description
1 polymer ?
#
loop_
_entity_poly.entity_id
_entity_poly.type
_entity_poly.pdbx_seq_one_letter_code
_entity_poly.pdbx_strand_id
1 'polypeptide(L)' 'IQQKRRASVAYELIGETGPDHDKRFTTRVLIAGQAMGEGTGRSKKEAEQQAAAAALDRIGLD' A
#
# COMPACT_ATOMS: atom_id res chain seq x y z
N ILE A 1 16.05 -7.88 -22.14
CA ILE A 1 15.96 -7.99 -21.84
C ILE A 1 15.79 -8.07 -20.80
N GLN A 2 15.60 -8.11 -20.11
CA GLN A 2 15.41 -8.27 -19.33
C GLN A 2 14.98 -7.86 -18.21
N GLN A 3 14.28 -7.34 -17.82
CA GLN A 3 13.66 -6.82 -16.85
C GLN A 3 12.77 -7.71 -16.20
N LYS A 4 12.72 -8.88 -16.39
CA LYS A 4 11.88 -9.73 -15.80
C LYS A 4 11.97 -9.87 -14.36
N ARG A 5 12.99 -9.44 -13.73
CA ARG A 5 13.08 -9.48 -12.37
C ARG A 5 12.46 -8.35 -11.71
N ARG A 6 12.05 -7.32 -12.38
CA ARG A 6 11.54 -6.17 -11.77
C ARG A 6 10.10 -6.36 -11.47
N ALA A 7 9.66 -6.32 -10.26
CA ALA A 7 8.27 -6.42 -9.88
C ALA A 7 7.58 -5.09 -10.05
N SER A 8 6.35 -5.10 -10.51
CA SER A 8 5.56 -3.88 -10.60
C SER A 8 4.98 -3.60 -9.24
N VAL A 9 5.05 -2.35 -8.81
CA VAL A 9 4.48 -1.92 -7.55
C VAL A 9 3.36 -0.94 -7.85
N ALA A 10 2.19 -1.19 -7.33
CA ALA A 10 1.05 -0.32 -7.52
C ALA A 10 0.34 -0.11 -6.19
N TYR A 11 -0.30 1.05 -6.05
CA TYR A 11 -1.07 1.34 -4.86
C TYR A 11 -2.52 1.53 -5.26
N GLU A 12 -3.42 1.02 -4.46
CA GLU A 12 -4.83 1.08 -4.74
C GLU A 12 -5.56 1.59 -3.51
N LEU A 13 -6.34 2.66 -3.67
CA LEU A 13 -7.13 3.17 -2.57
C LEU A 13 -8.37 2.29 -2.46
N ILE A 14 -8.51 1.57 -1.38
CA ILE A 14 -9.60 0.62 -1.22
C ILE A 14 -10.66 1.06 -0.24
N GLY A 15 -10.45 2.17 0.45
CA GLY A 15 -11.50 2.64 1.36
C GLY A 15 -11.22 4.01 1.94
N GLU A 16 -12.30 4.65 2.37
CA GLU A 16 -12.22 5.91 3.07
C GLU A 16 -13.25 5.83 4.16
N THR A 17 -12.90 6.26 5.35
CA THR A 17 -13.83 6.26 6.47
C THR A 17 -13.66 7.53 7.28
N GLY A 18 -14.63 7.85 8.09
CA GLY A 18 -14.56 8.99 8.99
C GLY A 18 -15.18 10.24 8.41
N PRO A 19 -15.42 11.25 9.27
CA PRO A 19 -16.01 12.49 8.85
C PRO A 19 -15.00 13.34 8.09
N ASP A 20 -15.48 14.37 7.41
CA ASP A 20 -14.62 15.20 6.57
C ASP A 20 -13.41 15.76 7.30
N HIS A 21 -13.54 16.09 8.56
CA HIS A 21 -12.44 16.67 9.30
C HIS A 21 -11.52 15.63 9.95
N ASP A 22 -11.82 14.36 9.76
CA ASP A 22 -10.98 13.32 10.32
C ASP A 22 -11.11 12.07 9.46
N LYS A 23 -10.80 12.25 8.18
CA LYS A 23 -10.95 11.16 7.23
C LYS A 23 -9.75 10.25 7.27
N ARG A 24 -10.01 8.97 7.16
CA ARG A 24 -8.96 7.98 7.10
C ARG A 24 -9.05 7.27 5.76
N PHE A 25 -7.89 7.01 5.19
CA PHE A 25 -7.81 6.35 3.89
C PHE A 25 -7.12 5.01 4.08
N THR A 26 -7.59 4.02 3.34
CA THR A 26 -6.98 2.71 3.38
C THR A 26 -6.44 2.40 1.99
N THR A 27 -5.18 2.05 1.91
CA THR A 27 -4.52 1.77 0.65
C THR A 27 -3.94 0.37 0.69
N ARG A 28 -3.99 -0.30 -0.44
CA ARG A 28 -3.42 -1.61 -0.59
C ARG A 28 -2.25 -1.50 -1.56
N VAL A 29 -1.15 -2.16 -1.26
CA VAL A 29 -0.03 -2.18 -2.19
C VAL A 29 -0.03 -3.54 -2.87
N LEU A 30 0.14 -3.51 -4.19
CA LEU A 30 0.20 -4.72 -4.98
C LEU A 30 1.59 -4.83 -5.58
N ILE A 31 2.17 -6.01 -5.47
CA ILE A 31 3.48 -6.26 -6.05
C ILE A 31 3.31 -7.43 -6.99
N ALA A 32 3.66 -7.21 -8.24
CA ALA A 32 3.48 -8.20 -9.30
C ALA A 32 2.03 -8.70 -9.35
N GLY A 33 1.10 -7.78 -9.14
CA GLY A 33 -0.33 -8.11 -9.21
C GLY A 33 -0.91 -8.76 -7.98
N GLN A 34 -0.12 -8.95 -6.93
CA GLN A 34 -0.61 -9.56 -5.71
C GLN A 34 -0.66 -8.56 -4.57
N ALA A 35 -1.72 -8.59 -3.81
CA ALA A 35 -1.87 -7.71 -2.66
C ALA A 35 -0.89 -8.17 -1.59
N MET A 36 0.07 -7.33 -1.27
CA MET A 36 1.10 -7.68 -0.32
C MET A 36 1.01 -6.93 1.00
N GLY A 37 0.25 -5.86 1.05
CA GLY A 37 0.10 -5.12 2.30
C GLY A 37 -1.00 -4.09 2.21
N GLU A 38 -1.51 -3.67 3.35
CA GLU A 38 -2.53 -2.65 3.43
C GLU A 38 -2.16 -1.70 4.56
N GLY A 39 -2.51 -0.45 4.40
CA GLY A 39 -2.23 0.53 5.41
C GLY A 39 -3.31 1.59 5.47
N THR A 40 -3.44 2.20 6.62
CA THR A 40 -4.44 3.23 6.86
C THR A 40 -3.74 4.47 7.40
N GLY A 41 -4.15 5.61 6.93
CA GLY A 41 -3.57 6.86 7.39
C GLY A 41 -4.55 7.99 7.16
N ARG A 42 -4.14 9.19 7.59
CA ARG A 42 -4.99 10.35 7.46
C ARG A 42 -4.90 11.00 6.09
N SER A 43 -4.00 10.55 5.28
CA SER A 43 -3.89 11.02 3.91
C SER A 43 -3.58 9.81 3.04
N LYS A 44 -3.77 9.96 1.75
CA LYS A 44 -3.46 8.86 0.84
C LYS A 44 -1.98 8.50 0.92
N LYS A 45 -1.13 9.52 1.02
CA LYS A 45 0.29 9.28 1.09
C LYS A 45 0.65 8.51 2.35
N GLU A 46 0.06 8.88 3.47
CA GLU A 46 0.34 8.19 4.72
C GLU A 46 -0.15 6.75 4.64
N ALA A 47 -1.34 6.55 4.06
CA ALA A 47 -1.87 5.21 3.89
C ALA A 47 -0.95 4.37 3.01
N GLU A 48 -0.41 4.95 1.96
CA GLU A 48 0.53 4.25 1.08
C GLU A 48 1.80 3.88 1.82
N GLN A 49 2.29 4.77 2.66
CA GLN A 49 3.49 4.48 3.42
C GLN A 49 3.26 3.32 4.39
N GLN A 50 2.10 3.31 5.02
CA GLN A 50 1.77 2.22 5.92
C GLN A 50 1.58 0.91 5.16
N ALA A 51 0.98 0.98 3.99
CA ALA A 51 0.80 -0.21 3.17
C ALA A 51 2.15 -0.76 2.72
N ALA A 52 3.07 0.12 2.35
CA ALA A 52 4.39 -0.31 1.92
C ALA A 52 5.15 -0.95 3.08
N ALA A 53 5.03 -0.38 4.27
CA ALA A 53 5.70 -0.93 5.43
C ALA A 53 5.15 -2.33 5.76
N ALA A 54 3.85 -2.49 5.65
CA ALA A 54 3.22 -3.78 5.88
C ALA A 54 3.68 -4.81 4.84
N ALA A 55 3.83 -4.37 3.60
CA ALA A 55 4.29 -5.27 2.54
C ALA A 55 5.72 -5.72 2.77
N LEU A 56 6.59 -4.80 3.18
CA LEU A 56 7.97 -5.15 3.44
C LEU A 56 8.08 -6.14 4.61
N ASP A 57 7.26 -5.93 5.62
CA ASP A 57 7.24 -6.81 6.77
C ASP A 57 6.78 -8.20 6.34
N ARG A 58 5.79 -8.26 5.48
CA ARG A 58 5.24 -9.53 5.01
C ARG A 58 6.24 -10.27 4.14
N ILE A 59 7.01 -9.56 3.34
CA ILE A 59 8.01 -10.17 2.48
C ILE A 59 9.19 -10.66 3.30
N GLY A 60 9.40 -10.07 4.47
CA GLY A 60 10.49 -10.49 5.32
C GLY A 60 11.82 -9.84 4.99
N LEU A 61 11.76 -8.66 4.40
CA LEU A 61 13.00 -7.95 4.14
C LEU A 61 13.48 -7.29 5.41
N ASP A 62 14.69 -7.40 5.68
CA ASP A 62 15.23 -6.77 6.88
C ASP A 62 16.06 -5.61 6.54
#